data_bd998985bda4e9e9eb90efd7ee14e1dd
#
_entry.id   bd998985bda4e9e9eb90efd7ee14e1dd
#
_cell.length_a   1.000
_cell.length_b   1.000
_cell.length_c   1.000
_cell.angle_alpha   90.00
_cell.angle_beta   90.00
_cell.angle_gamma   90.00
#
_symmetry.space_group_name_H-M   'P 1'
#
loop_
_entity.id
_entity.type
_entity.pdbx_description
1 polymer ?
#
loop_
_entity_poly.entity_id
_entity_poly.type
_entity_poly.pdbx_seq_one_letter_code
_entity_poly.pdbx_strand_id
1 'polypeptide(L)'
;SKANWAVLKNSSSAGYIYPTLWLQDHYEKKITDLPNVITLAGYGDAFAQAAAEAVDIIVCYADGRNDYEAAWTLPTGQSDETGKAGMGRTDSIWNELNVIGVTPGIYNDTVSITKANADVYNPEFIAAMQQALINVINTPEGQEIFSVYSHTGYAVATDADYDGARAALKVAQ
;
A
#
# COMPACT_ATOMS: atom_id res chain seq x y z
N SER A 1 4.43 -23.08 7.26
CA SER A 1 5.72 -22.39 7.11
C SER A 1 6.36 -22.20 8.46
N LYS A 2 7.66 -22.28 8.55
CA LYS A 2 8.43 -21.86 9.75
C LYS A 2 9.00 -20.44 9.58
N ALA A 3 8.67 -19.79 8.46
CA ALA A 3 9.16 -18.46 8.15
C ALA A 3 8.66 -17.42 9.15
N ASN A 4 9.52 -16.46 9.47
CA ASN A 4 9.19 -15.29 10.27
C ASN A 4 8.58 -14.23 9.36
N TRP A 5 7.38 -13.76 9.69
CA TRP A 5 6.64 -12.78 8.90
C TRP A 5 6.61 -11.43 9.58
N ALA A 6 6.84 -10.36 8.83
CA ALA A 6 6.56 -9.00 9.25
C ALA A 6 5.30 -8.48 8.54
N VAL A 7 4.33 -8.07 9.34
CA VAL A 7 3.05 -7.51 8.89
C VAL A 7 2.82 -6.15 9.57
N LEU A 8 1.88 -5.37 9.07
CA LEU A 8 1.44 -4.16 9.76
C LEU A 8 0.20 -4.45 10.63
N LYS A 9 -0.35 -3.41 11.24
CA LYS A 9 -1.57 -3.50 12.05
C LYS A 9 -2.75 -4.03 11.20
N ASN A 10 -3.69 -4.71 11.85
CA ASN A 10 -4.83 -5.36 11.22
C ASN A 10 -5.78 -4.42 10.43
N SER A 11 -5.66 -3.11 10.60
CA SER A 11 -6.38 -2.12 9.79
C SER A 11 -5.64 -1.70 8.51
N SER A 12 -4.42 -2.18 8.29
CA SER A 12 -3.64 -1.87 7.08
C SER A 12 -4.13 -2.71 5.91
N SER A 13 -4.58 -2.07 4.85
CA SER A 13 -5.04 -2.76 3.64
C SER A 13 -3.95 -3.63 3.04
N ALA A 14 -2.86 -3.04 2.55
CA ALA A 14 -1.77 -3.75 1.89
C ALA A 14 -0.86 -4.51 2.88
N GLY A 15 -0.75 -4.03 4.13
CA GLY A 15 0.15 -4.64 5.14
C GLY A 15 -0.48 -5.77 5.95
N TYR A 16 -1.79 -6.04 5.82
CA TYR A 16 -2.47 -7.07 6.59
C TYR A 16 -3.72 -7.65 5.92
N ILE A 17 -4.70 -6.80 5.54
CA ILE A 17 -6.04 -7.26 5.12
C ILE A 17 -5.96 -8.11 3.86
N TYR A 18 -5.41 -7.54 2.77
CA TYR A 18 -5.31 -8.24 1.49
C TYR A 18 -4.33 -9.43 1.51
N PRO A 19 -3.18 -9.36 2.20
CA PRO A 19 -2.36 -10.55 2.45
C PRO A 19 -3.09 -11.66 3.20
N THR A 20 -3.95 -11.33 4.18
CA THR A 20 -4.79 -12.33 4.87
C THR A 20 -5.76 -13.02 3.90
N LEU A 21 -6.43 -12.25 3.03
CA LEU A 21 -7.31 -12.81 2.02
C LEU A 21 -6.54 -13.70 1.03
N TRP A 22 -5.40 -13.23 0.57
CA TRP A 22 -4.56 -14.00 -0.35
C TRP A 22 -4.13 -15.34 0.26
N LEU A 23 -3.75 -15.35 1.54
CA LEU A 23 -3.44 -16.57 2.27
C LEU A 23 -4.67 -17.48 2.40
N GLN A 24 -5.84 -16.90 2.64
CA GLN A 24 -7.08 -17.67 2.77
C GLN A 24 -7.49 -18.31 1.43
N ASP A 25 -7.40 -17.57 0.34
CA ASP A 25 -7.78 -18.05 -0.99
C ASP A 25 -6.84 -19.15 -1.50
N HIS A 26 -5.55 -19.06 -1.19
CA HIS A 26 -4.55 -19.97 -1.73
C HIS A 26 -4.21 -21.14 -0.80
N TYR A 27 -4.35 -20.95 0.51
CA TYR A 27 -3.86 -21.90 1.52
C TYR A 27 -4.87 -22.20 2.62
N GLU A 28 -6.08 -21.66 2.58
CA GLU A 28 -7.09 -21.78 3.63
C GLU A 28 -6.54 -21.35 5.02
N LYS A 29 -5.65 -20.35 5.04
CA LYS A 29 -4.99 -19.81 6.23
C LYS A 29 -5.18 -18.31 6.33
N LYS A 30 -5.14 -17.79 7.55
CA LYS A 30 -5.04 -16.36 7.84
C LYS A 30 -3.64 -16.03 8.40
N ILE A 31 -3.29 -14.75 8.46
CA ILE A 31 -2.06 -14.29 9.12
C ILE A 31 -2.03 -14.76 10.57
N THR A 32 -3.17 -14.80 11.26
CA THR A 32 -3.29 -15.29 12.64
C THR A 32 -2.99 -16.79 12.82
N ASP A 33 -3.01 -17.56 11.74
CA ASP A 33 -2.68 -19.00 11.77
C ASP A 33 -1.18 -19.28 11.54
N LEU A 34 -0.42 -18.23 11.25
CA LEU A 34 1.01 -18.35 11.05
C LEU A 34 1.75 -18.36 12.40
N PRO A 35 2.74 -19.26 12.58
CA PRO A 35 3.36 -19.45 13.90
C PRO A 35 4.29 -18.31 14.34
N ASN A 36 4.88 -17.60 13.39
CA ASN A 36 5.91 -16.59 13.66
C ASN A 36 5.55 -15.29 12.90
N VAL A 37 4.79 -14.43 13.55
CA VAL A 37 4.37 -13.12 12.97
C VAL A 37 4.74 -12.02 13.94
N ILE A 38 5.40 -10.99 13.43
CA ILE A 38 5.61 -9.72 14.14
C ILE A 38 4.79 -8.63 13.48
N THR A 39 4.16 -7.80 14.31
CA THR A 39 3.42 -6.62 13.84
C THR A 39 4.27 -5.38 14.02
N LEU A 40 4.45 -4.62 12.94
CA LEU A 40 5.30 -3.44 12.90
C LEU A 40 4.48 -2.16 12.68
N ALA A 41 5.07 -1.02 13.02
CA ALA A 41 4.41 0.29 12.92
C ALA A 41 4.30 0.76 11.47
N GLY A 42 5.27 0.44 10.62
CA GLY A 42 5.32 0.89 9.25
C GLY A 42 6.17 0.01 8.32
N TYR A 43 6.11 0.32 7.03
CA TYR A 43 6.87 -0.42 6.02
C TYR A 43 8.38 -0.22 6.17
N GLY A 44 8.84 0.96 6.63
CA GLY A 44 10.25 1.20 6.90
C GLY A 44 10.82 0.20 7.91
N ASP A 45 10.07 -0.09 8.98
CA ASP A 45 10.46 -1.11 9.95
C ASP A 45 10.49 -2.51 9.32
N ALA A 46 9.53 -2.82 8.43
CA ALA A 46 9.47 -4.12 7.76
C ALA A 46 10.69 -4.33 6.85
N PHE A 47 11.06 -3.34 6.04
CA PHE A 47 12.25 -3.40 5.20
C PHE A 47 13.53 -3.45 6.04
N ALA A 48 13.61 -2.70 7.15
CA ALA A 48 14.76 -2.76 8.05
C ALA A 48 14.91 -4.14 8.71
N GLN A 49 13.81 -4.79 9.10
CA GLN A 49 13.84 -6.16 9.65
C GLN A 49 14.28 -7.19 8.58
N ALA A 50 13.83 -7.01 7.33
CA ALA A 50 14.29 -7.85 6.22
C ALA A 50 15.78 -7.64 5.94
N ALA A 51 16.26 -6.40 5.92
CA ALA A 51 17.68 -6.09 5.74
C ALA A 51 18.56 -6.66 6.85
N ALA A 52 18.05 -6.69 8.08
CA ALA A 52 18.72 -7.31 9.22
C ALA A 52 18.59 -8.85 9.27
N GLU A 53 17.92 -9.46 8.28
CA GLU A 53 17.64 -10.91 8.22
C GLU A 53 16.86 -11.43 9.46
N ALA A 54 16.14 -10.55 10.14
CA ALA A 54 15.33 -10.90 11.31
C ALA A 54 13.98 -11.51 10.93
N VAL A 55 13.52 -11.26 9.69
CA VAL A 55 12.31 -11.85 9.09
C VAL A 55 12.61 -12.38 7.70
N ASP A 56 11.88 -13.42 7.33
CA ASP A 56 12.01 -14.08 6.02
C ASP A 56 11.02 -13.50 4.99
N ILE A 57 9.90 -12.98 5.46
CA ILE A 57 8.81 -12.49 4.60
C ILE A 57 8.29 -11.17 5.16
N ILE A 58 8.18 -10.18 4.27
CA ILE A 58 7.49 -8.92 4.54
C ILE A 58 6.26 -8.79 3.63
N VAL A 59 5.23 -8.14 4.11
CA VAL A 59 4.07 -7.75 3.30
C VAL A 59 4.07 -6.25 3.12
N CYS A 60 3.88 -5.80 1.88
CA CYS A 60 3.89 -4.37 1.56
C CYS A 60 2.94 -4.07 0.39
N TYR A 61 2.77 -2.78 0.10
CA TYR A 61 2.06 -2.32 -1.10
C TYR A 61 2.83 -2.66 -2.38
N ALA A 62 2.15 -2.51 -3.53
CA ALA A 62 2.69 -2.87 -4.84
C ALA A 62 4.02 -2.18 -5.08
N ASP A 63 5.00 -3.03 -5.16
CA ASP A 63 6.42 -2.81 -5.29
C ASP A 63 7.03 -1.74 -4.39
N GLY A 64 6.81 -1.89 -3.07
CA GLY A 64 7.46 -1.07 -2.05
C GLY A 64 8.99 -1.05 -2.15
N ARG A 65 9.61 -1.99 -2.89
CA ARG A 65 11.06 -1.98 -3.15
C ARG A 65 11.52 -0.70 -3.84
N ASN A 66 10.69 -0.12 -4.74
CA ASN A 66 11.01 1.16 -5.38
C ASN A 66 11.29 2.27 -4.37
N ASP A 67 10.49 2.32 -3.29
CA ASP A 67 10.58 3.38 -2.29
C ASP A 67 11.75 3.18 -1.32
N TYR A 68 12.29 1.97 -1.24
CA TYR A 68 13.38 1.62 -0.32
C TYR A 68 14.69 1.27 -1.03
N GLU A 69 14.75 1.34 -2.35
CA GLU A 69 15.95 0.98 -3.13
C GLU A 69 17.18 1.80 -2.72
N ALA A 70 17.02 3.13 -2.62
CA ALA A 70 18.12 4.01 -2.23
C ALA A 70 18.59 3.74 -0.79
N ALA A 71 17.65 3.56 0.14
CA ALA A 71 17.97 3.28 1.53
C ALA A 71 18.56 1.88 1.76
N TRP A 72 18.25 0.92 0.89
CA TRP A 72 18.66 -0.48 1.06
C TRP A 72 20.17 -0.64 1.15
N THR A 73 20.92 -0.05 0.22
CA THR A 73 22.39 -0.12 0.17
C THR A 73 23.08 1.02 0.90
N LEU A 74 22.32 2.05 1.32
CA LEU A 74 22.91 3.18 2.06
C LEU A 74 23.46 2.70 3.40
N PRO A 75 24.66 3.13 3.81
CA PRO A 75 25.24 2.75 5.10
C PRO A 75 24.32 3.06 6.28
N THR A 76 24.33 2.20 7.29
CA THR A 76 23.62 2.45 8.55
C THR A 76 24.10 3.76 9.20
N GLY A 77 23.17 4.53 9.73
CA GLY A 77 23.45 5.85 10.32
C GLY A 77 23.38 7.00 9.32
N GLN A 78 23.19 6.72 8.03
CA GLN A 78 22.84 7.72 7.01
C GLN A 78 21.36 7.69 6.70
N SER A 79 20.86 8.71 6.01
CA SER A 79 19.49 8.73 5.49
C SER A 79 19.49 9.11 4.02
N ASP A 80 18.54 8.56 3.25
CA ASP A 80 18.35 8.95 1.86
C ASP A 80 17.71 10.35 1.74
N GLU A 81 17.52 10.83 0.51
CA GLU A 81 16.94 12.15 0.22
C GLU A 81 15.50 12.28 0.72
N THR A 82 14.81 11.16 0.95
CA THR A 82 13.44 11.11 1.49
C THR A 82 13.40 10.96 3.01
N GLY A 83 14.57 10.89 3.66
CA GLY A 83 14.72 10.73 5.12
C GLY A 83 14.65 9.30 5.62
N LYS A 84 14.64 8.28 4.71
CA LYS A 84 14.66 6.87 5.12
C LYS A 84 16.06 6.46 5.55
N ALA A 85 16.14 5.79 6.70
CA ALA A 85 17.41 5.31 7.26
C ALA A 85 18.06 4.24 6.39
N GLY A 86 19.37 4.35 6.20
CA GLY A 86 20.19 3.39 5.48
C GLY A 86 20.21 2.02 6.17
N MET A 87 20.09 0.96 5.38
CA MET A 87 19.98 -0.43 5.84
C MET A 87 21.29 -1.22 5.72
N GLY A 88 22.29 -0.67 5.04
CA GLY A 88 23.66 -1.19 5.00
C GLY A 88 23.82 -2.48 4.20
N ARG A 89 22.91 -2.80 3.30
CA ARG A 89 23.04 -4.00 2.45
C ARG A 89 24.10 -3.77 1.37
N THR A 90 24.70 -4.85 0.90
CA THR A 90 25.79 -4.81 -0.08
C THR A 90 25.33 -5.10 -1.51
N ASP A 91 24.19 -5.72 -1.68
CA ASP A 91 23.58 -6.00 -2.97
C ASP A 91 22.26 -5.24 -3.12
N SER A 92 21.74 -5.16 -4.33
CA SER A 92 20.51 -4.43 -4.62
C SER A 92 19.29 -5.12 -4.00
N ILE A 93 18.30 -4.35 -3.61
CA ILE A 93 17.02 -4.84 -3.09
C ILE A 93 16.34 -5.80 -4.11
N TRP A 94 16.57 -5.60 -5.39
CA TRP A 94 16.02 -6.40 -6.48
C TRP A 94 16.63 -7.81 -6.56
N ASN A 95 17.87 -7.96 -6.11
CA ASN A 95 18.56 -9.24 -6.06
C ASN A 95 18.26 -9.99 -4.74
N GLU A 96 18.06 -9.24 -3.66
CA GLU A 96 17.90 -9.82 -2.33
C GLU A 96 16.43 -10.11 -1.95
N LEU A 97 15.45 -9.36 -2.50
CA LEU A 97 14.03 -9.56 -2.21
C LEU A 97 13.25 -10.04 -3.44
N ASN A 98 12.69 -11.23 -3.33
CA ASN A 98 11.85 -11.82 -4.38
C ASN A 98 10.37 -11.67 -4.05
N VAL A 99 9.54 -11.35 -5.06
CA VAL A 99 8.09 -11.36 -4.94
C VAL A 99 7.59 -12.80 -4.95
N ILE A 100 6.96 -13.23 -3.87
CA ILE A 100 6.43 -14.60 -3.69
C ILE A 100 4.91 -14.68 -3.83
N GLY A 101 4.21 -13.55 -3.81
CA GLY A 101 2.78 -13.46 -3.99
C GLY A 101 2.32 -12.04 -4.25
N VAL A 102 1.27 -11.90 -5.06
CA VAL A 102 0.65 -10.61 -5.37
C VAL A 102 -0.84 -10.73 -5.08
N THR A 103 -1.38 -9.82 -4.30
CA THR A 103 -2.82 -9.74 -4.01
C THR A 103 -3.56 -9.12 -5.20
N PRO A 104 -4.90 -9.28 -5.31
CA PRO A 104 -5.69 -8.43 -6.19
C PRO A 104 -5.44 -6.94 -5.90
N GLY A 105 -5.59 -6.11 -6.93
CA GLY A 105 -5.44 -4.66 -6.80
C GLY A 105 -6.43 -4.08 -5.80
N ILE A 106 -5.99 -3.06 -5.08
CA ILE A 106 -6.81 -2.27 -4.16
C ILE A 106 -7.09 -0.94 -4.85
N TYR A 107 -8.34 -0.49 -4.83
CA TYR A 107 -8.63 0.89 -5.25
C TYR A 107 -7.85 1.87 -4.37
N ASN A 108 -7.20 2.81 -5.03
CA ASN A 108 -6.37 3.82 -4.38
C ASN A 108 -7.22 4.87 -3.66
N ASP A 109 -6.60 5.91 -3.14
CA ASP A 109 -7.25 6.97 -2.41
C ASP A 109 -8.43 7.59 -3.16
N THR A 110 -9.48 7.97 -2.44
CA THR A 110 -10.69 8.54 -3.02
C THR A 110 -10.82 10.02 -2.72
N VAL A 111 -11.32 10.77 -3.69
CA VAL A 111 -11.91 12.09 -3.44
C VAL A 111 -13.39 11.87 -3.15
N SER A 112 -13.77 12.06 -1.89
CA SER A 112 -15.12 11.78 -1.42
C SER A 112 -15.88 13.08 -1.12
N ILE A 113 -17.20 13.05 -1.32
CA ILE A 113 -18.09 14.17 -1.04
C ILE A 113 -19.17 13.75 -0.02
N THR A 114 -19.54 14.66 0.87
CA THR A 114 -20.61 14.41 1.84
C THR A 114 -21.98 14.40 1.17
N LYS A 115 -22.87 13.54 1.67
CA LYS A 115 -24.29 13.54 1.29
C LYS A 115 -25.15 14.49 2.14
N ALA A 116 -24.55 15.17 3.12
CA ALA A 116 -25.28 15.96 4.10
C ALA A 116 -25.87 17.28 3.55
N ASN A 117 -25.47 17.72 2.35
CA ASN A 117 -25.98 18.95 1.74
C ASN A 117 -26.32 18.71 0.25
N ALA A 118 -27.40 17.97 0.01
CA ALA A 118 -27.83 17.56 -1.31
C ALA A 118 -28.22 18.74 -2.23
N ASP A 119 -28.58 19.89 -1.67
CA ASP A 119 -28.90 21.09 -2.47
C ASP A 119 -27.67 21.68 -3.13
N VAL A 120 -26.49 21.59 -2.49
CA VAL A 120 -25.22 22.03 -3.05
C VAL A 120 -24.55 20.89 -3.83
N TYR A 121 -24.51 19.69 -3.27
CA TYR A 121 -23.82 18.52 -3.85
C TYR A 121 -24.81 17.65 -4.62
N ASN A 122 -25.54 18.26 -5.55
CA ASN A 122 -26.44 17.55 -6.43
C ASN A 122 -25.67 16.76 -7.52
N PRO A 123 -26.33 15.87 -8.27
CA PRO A 123 -25.67 15.04 -9.28
C PRO A 123 -24.92 15.85 -10.38
N GLU A 124 -25.43 17.02 -10.76
CA GLU A 124 -24.79 17.88 -11.77
C GLU A 124 -23.47 18.45 -11.24
N PHE A 125 -23.47 18.93 -10.00
CA PHE A 125 -22.24 19.40 -9.34
C PHE A 125 -21.21 18.28 -9.20
N ILE A 126 -21.63 17.08 -8.78
CA ILE A 126 -20.76 15.94 -8.62
C ILE A 126 -20.11 15.56 -9.94
N ALA A 127 -20.90 15.47 -11.01
CA ALA A 127 -20.38 15.14 -12.34
C ALA A 127 -19.40 16.21 -12.86
N ALA A 128 -19.71 17.50 -12.65
CA ALA A 128 -18.83 18.59 -13.02
C ALA A 128 -17.49 18.55 -12.24
N MET A 129 -17.53 18.27 -10.94
CA MET A 129 -16.35 18.16 -10.10
C MET A 129 -15.48 16.96 -10.50
N GLN A 130 -16.09 15.80 -10.74
CA GLN A 130 -15.38 14.62 -11.24
C GLN A 130 -14.65 14.92 -12.54
N GLN A 131 -15.35 15.52 -13.49
CA GLN A 131 -14.75 15.87 -14.78
C GLN A 131 -13.63 16.92 -14.63
N ALA A 132 -13.81 17.91 -13.75
CA ALA A 132 -12.79 18.91 -13.48
C ALA A 132 -11.49 18.28 -12.93
N LEU A 133 -11.60 17.38 -11.95
CA LEU A 133 -10.45 16.67 -11.39
C LEU A 133 -9.74 15.80 -12.44
N ILE A 134 -10.50 15.08 -13.26
CA ILE A 134 -9.94 14.27 -14.36
C ILE A 134 -9.23 15.18 -15.39
N ASN A 135 -9.81 16.33 -15.73
CA ASN A 135 -9.19 17.23 -16.67
C ASN A 135 -7.90 17.85 -16.11
N VAL A 136 -7.90 18.28 -14.84
CA VAL A 136 -6.73 18.92 -14.21
C VAL A 136 -5.56 17.96 -14.13
N ILE A 137 -5.78 16.72 -13.67
CA ILE A 137 -4.67 15.75 -13.53
C ILE A 137 -4.05 15.35 -14.87
N ASN A 138 -4.76 15.55 -15.98
CA ASN A 138 -4.24 15.29 -17.32
C ASN A 138 -3.45 16.48 -17.91
N THR A 139 -3.24 17.56 -17.14
CA THR A 139 -2.36 18.67 -17.53
C THR A 139 -0.97 18.50 -16.90
N PRO A 140 0.10 19.05 -17.51
CA PRO A 140 1.43 19.02 -16.90
C PRO A 140 1.47 19.63 -15.49
N GLU A 141 0.81 20.76 -15.29
CA GLU A 141 0.72 21.44 -14.00
C GLU A 141 -0.06 20.61 -12.96
N GLY A 142 -1.14 19.94 -13.41
CA GLY A 142 -1.89 19.03 -12.57
C GLY A 142 -1.06 17.82 -12.14
N GLN A 143 -0.31 17.22 -13.04
CA GLN A 143 0.60 16.12 -12.73
C GLN A 143 1.64 16.54 -11.66
N GLU A 144 2.20 17.74 -11.79
CA GLU A 144 3.15 18.28 -10.80
C GLU A 144 2.49 18.43 -9.42
N ILE A 145 1.28 19.03 -9.36
CA ILE A 145 0.56 19.23 -8.08
C ILE A 145 0.20 17.90 -7.43
N PHE A 146 -0.33 16.93 -8.18
CA PHE A 146 -0.79 15.66 -7.64
C PHE A 146 0.32 14.62 -7.46
N SER A 147 1.55 14.89 -7.93
CA SER A 147 2.71 14.04 -7.71
C SER A 147 3.03 13.82 -6.23
N VAL A 148 2.68 14.79 -5.36
CA VAL A 148 2.82 14.71 -3.91
C VAL A 148 2.08 13.49 -3.30
N TYR A 149 1.03 13.03 -3.97
CA TYR A 149 0.27 11.82 -3.62
C TYR A 149 0.62 10.62 -4.51
N SER A 150 1.61 10.76 -5.40
CA SER A 150 1.95 9.76 -6.42
C SER A 150 0.77 9.41 -7.34
N HIS A 151 -0.20 10.32 -7.50
CA HIS A 151 -1.35 10.11 -8.37
C HIS A 151 -0.97 10.40 -9.82
N THR A 152 -1.30 9.46 -10.70
CA THR A 152 -1.03 9.57 -12.15
C THR A 152 -2.30 9.81 -12.98
N GLY A 153 -3.47 9.70 -12.37
CA GLY A 153 -4.76 9.88 -13.03
C GLY A 153 -5.94 9.73 -12.07
N TYR A 154 -7.10 10.18 -12.49
CA TYR A 154 -8.37 9.97 -11.80
C TYR A 154 -9.37 9.28 -12.72
N ALA A 155 -10.23 8.45 -12.13
CA ALA A 155 -11.36 7.84 -12.81
C ALA A 155 -12.64 8.03 -11.99
N VAL A 156 -13.77 8.03 -12.64
CA VAL A 156 -15.06 8.00 -11.95
C VAL A 156 -15.20 6.63 -11.26
N ALA A 157 -15.44 6.66 -9.96
CA ALA A 157 -15.70 5.48 -9.17
C ALA A 157 -17.13 5.46 -8.64
N THR A 158 -17.65 4.27 -8.42
CA THR A 158 -18.96 4.03 -7.81
C THR A 158 -18.79 3.36 -6.46
N ASP A 159 -19.81 3.41 -5.62
CA ASP A 159 -19.80 2.74 -4.31
C ASP A 159 -19.58 1.21 -4.44
N ALA A 160 -20.10 0.60 -5.50
CA ALA A 160 -19.95 -0.84 -5.77
C ALA A 160 -18.49 -1.26 -6.07
N ASP A 161 -17.66 -0.36 -6.58
CA ASP A 161 -16.25 -0.64 -6.86
C ASP A 161 -15.46 -0.96 -5.57
N TYR A 162 -15.98 -0.56 -4.41
CA TYR A 162 -15.39 -0.80 -3.08
C TYR A 162 -15.99 -1.98 -2.33
N ASP A 163 -16.90 -2.76 -2.94
CA ASP A 163 -17.50 -3.94 -2.30
C ASP A 163 -16.46 -5.02 -2.01
N GLY A 164 -15.46 -5.18 -2.86
CA GLY A 164 -14.33 -6.07 -2.61
C GLY A 164 -13.55 -5.68 -1.35
N ALA A 165 -13.28 -4.38 -1.16
CA ALA A 165 -12.60 -3.87 0.02
C ALA A 165 -13.44 -4.06 1.29
N ARG A 166 -14.77 -3.86 1.20
CA ARG A 166 -15.69 -4.11 2.32
C ARG A 166 -15.76 -5.58 2.72
N ALA A 167 -15.78 -6.47 1.72
CA ALA A 167 -15.73 -7.92 1.96
C ALA A 167 -14.40 -8.31 2.60
N ALA A 168 -13.29 -7.75 2.11
CA ALA A 168 -11.96 -7.95 2.65
C ALA A 168 -11.88 -7.60 4.14
N LEU A 169 -12.40 -6.44 4.53
CA LEU A 169 -12.43 -6.01 5.93
C LEU A 169 -13.18 -6.98 6.86
N LYS A 170 -14.24 -7.62 6.38
CA LYS A 170 -15.01 -8.60 7.18
C LYS A 170 -14.27 -9.91 7.41
N VAL A 171 -13.41 -10.30 6.49
CA VAL A 171 -12.65 -11.56 6.59
C VAL A 171 -11.39 -11.39 7.44
N ALA A 172 -10.80 -10.19 7.46
CA ALA A 172 -9.58 -9.89 8.21
C ALA A 172 -9.82 -9.62 9.69
N GLN A 173 -11.07 -9.38 10.10
CA GLN A 173 -11.49 -9.25 11.50
C GLN A 173 -11.85 -10.60 12.10
#